data_e256df6a3880dd3e857c23718e713906
#
_entry.id   e256df6a3880dd3e857c23718e713906
#
_cell.length_a   1.000
_cell.length_b   1.000
_cell.length_c   1.000
_cell.angle_alpha   90.00
_cell.angle_beta   90.00
_cell.angle_gamma   90.00
#
_symmetry.space_group_name_H-M   'P 1'
#
loop_
_entity.id
_entity.type
_entity.pdbx_description
1 polymer ?
#
loop_
_entity_poly.entity_id
_entity_poly.type
_entity_poly.pdbx_seq_one_letter_code
_entity_poly.pdbx_strand_id
1 'polypeptide(L)'
;MNIKKVLTAGAAVAIAMTLATACGSNSTSSSGSDTSGGSSSSNGSGTIALLLPDTTSSARYETQDKPDFTAEVNKLDPSAKVDYENAQGDASTQQQQAEAAITNGAKVLVVDPVDSTAAATIVTEADKAGVKVISYDRMISKAPVDYYVSFDNEEVGKLQGQYIADHTPKGGTVVMIDGAQTDNNALAFAKGAHDVLDPLFKNGTLKLGYETYTPNWDPQNGLREMEQALTKLNNHVDAVLSANDGLAGSVIQALSAQHLAGKVPVTGQDATDDGLHDIMLGTQSMTVYKAVPKEAQVAAQLAVDILKGQKPSSDLVNGTQDNGSGTPIPAVLLQPVVVTKDNIQDTVIKDGFTTMAKINNPK
;
A
#
# COMPACT_ATOMS: atom_id res chain seq x y z
N MET A 1 -5.31 -1.61 58.50
CA MET A 1 -4.39 -2.00 59.63
C MET A 1 -2.99 -2.14 59.07
N ASN A 2 -2.11 -1.20 59.49
CA ASN A 2 -0.62 -1.15 59.40
C ASN A 2 0.04 -1.01 57.99
N ILE A 3 0.35 0.13 57.69
CA ILE A 3 1.51 1.01 57.40
C ILE A 3 2.87 0.36 57.75
N LYS A 4 3.79 0.30 56.80
CA LYS A 4 5.23 0.53 57.05
C LYS A 4 5.88 1.24 55.85
N LYS A 5 6.26 2.51 56.11
CA LYS A 5 7.23 3.31 55.37
C LYS A 5 8.65 2.80 55.66
N VAL A 6 9.51 2.80 54.65
CA VAL A 6 10.96 2.86 54.84
C VAL A 6 11.52 3.92 53.88
N LEU A 7 12.06 4.98 54.50
CA LEU A 7 12.99 5.96 53.92
C LEU A 7 14.43 5.50 54.14
N THR A 8 15.31 5.70 53.16
CA THR A 8 16.77 6.01 53.36
C THR A 8 17.25 6.60 52.06
N ALA A 9 17.58 7.90 51.95
CA ALA A 9 18.84 8.60 52.16
C ALA A 9 19.96 8.04 51.24
N GLY A 10 20.42 8.72 50.15
CA GLY A 10 21.14 9.96 50.09
C GLY A 10 22.65 9.70 49.96
N ALA A 11 23.25 9.94 48.76
CA ALA A 11 24.69 10.24 48.64
C ALA A 11 24.93 11.04 47.34
N ALA A 12 25.26 12.29 47.48
CA ALA A 12 25.84 13.17 46.48
C ALA A 12 27.33 12.95 46.39
N VAL A 13 27.89 12.80 45.20
CA VAL A 13 29.33 12.92 44.97
C VAL A 13 29.55 13.98 43.88
N ALA A 14 30.08 15.10 44.31
CA ALA A 14 30.65 16.14 43.45
C ALA A 14 32.14 15.81 43.23
N ILE A 15 32.60 15.84 41.99
CA ILE A 15 34.06 15.87 41.68
C ILE A 15 34.28 16.97 40.62
N ALA A 16 35.34 17.72 40.95
CA ALA A 16 35.70 19.04 40.47
C ALA A 16 36.32 19.10 39.05
N MET A 17 36.23 20.30 38.51
CA MET A 17 36.94 20.80 37.31
C MET A 17 38.45 20.69 37.40
N THR A 18 39.13 20.45 36.29
CA THR A 18 40.47 20.97 36.03
C THR A 18 40.52 21.60 34.62
N LEU A 19 40.72 22.92 34.63
CA LEU A 19 41.13 23.73 33.47
C LEU A 19 42.64 23.49 33.23
N ALA A 20 42.99 23.29 31.97
CA ALA A 20 44.36 23.49 31.51
C ALA A 20 44.35 24.41 30.27
N THR A 21 44.72 25.63 30.52
CA THR A 21 45.10 26.64 29.52
C THR A 21 46.53 26.41 29.07
N ALA A 22 46.74 26.37 27.74
CA ALA A 22 48.11 26.61 27.19
C ALA A 22 47.96 27.50 25.95
N CYS A 23 48.42 28.73 26.11
CA CYS A 23 48.72 29.68 25.06
C CYS A 23 50.07 29.35 24.40
N GLY A 24 50.17 29.50 23.11
CA GLY A 24 51.41 29.48 22.36
C GLY A 24 51.22 30.22 21.03
N SER A 25 51.80 31.41 20.95
CA SER A 25 51.70 32.37 19.86
C SER A 25 52.80 32.22 18.79
N ASN A 26 52.43 32.65 17.59
CA ASN A 26 53.27 33.39 16.58
C ASN A 26 53.97 32.54 15.50
N SER A 27 53.69 32.78 14.23
CA SER A 27 54.13 33.90 13.38
C SER A 27 53.79 33.64 11.89
N THR A 28 53.42 34.71 11.26
CA THR A 28 53.30 35.09 9.86
C THR A 28 54.18 34.37 8.83
N SER A 29 53.54 34.01 7.68
CA SER A 29 54.00 34.52 6.35
C SER A 29 52.98 34.16 5.26
N SER A 30 52.72 35.15 4.45
CA SER A 30 51.88 35.23 3.27
C SER A 30 52.39 34.38 2.09
N SER A 31 51.50 33.73 1.39
CA SER A 31 51.53 33.68 -0.09
C SER A 31 50.18 33.15 -0.61
N GLY A 32 49.56 33.93 -1.48
CA GLY A 32 48.31 33.60 -2.13
C GLY A 32 48.46 32.45 -3.11
N SER A 33 47.40 31.65 -3.19
CA SER A 33 47.10 30.84 -4.35
C SER A 33 45.58 30.73 -4.44
N ASP A 34 45.05 31.33 -5.49
CA ASP A 34 43.69 31.11 -5.95
C ASP A 34 43.48 29.62 -6.14
N THR A 35 42.66 29.03 -5.30
CA THR A 35 42.13 27.72 -5.57
C THR A 35 40.65 27.88 -5.76
N SER A 36 40.24 27.85 -7.03
CA SER A 36 38.86 27.65 -7.47
C SER A 36 38.21 26.58 -6.61
N GLY A 37 37.27 27.00 -5.79
CA GLY A 37 36.39 26.10 -5.07
C GLY A 37 35.58 25.25 -6.03
N GLY A 38 36.12 24.10 -6.38
CA GLY A 38 35.32 23.02 -6.93
C GLY A 38 34.31 22.64 -5.85
N SER A 39 33.03 22.98 -6.06
CA SER A 39 31.95 22.32 -5.37
C SER A 39 32.06 20.83 -5.65
N SER A 40 32.74 20.10 -4.79
CA SER A 40 32.55 18.66 -4.69
C SER A 40 31.09 18.46 -4.30
N SER A 41 30.25 18.21 -5.32
CA SER A 41 28.98 17.53 -5.08
C SER A 41 29.35 16.27 -4.31
N SER A 42 29.16 16.31 -3.00
CA SER A 42 29.14 15.10 -2.21
C SER A 42 28.05 14.22 -2.82
N ASN A 43 28.44 13.18 -3.55
CA ASN A 43 27.58 12.03 -3.79
C ASN A 43 27.30 11.41 -2.42
N GLY A 44 26.54 12.12 -1.61
CA GLY A 44 26.10 11.64 -0.31
C GLY A 44 25.05 10.55 -0.53
N SER A 45 25.38 9.36 -0.11
CA SER A 45 24.38 8.30 0.06
C SER A 45 23.22 8.88 0.88
N GLY A 46 22.04 8.96 0.27
CA GLY A 46 20.83 9.44 0.94
C GLY A 46 20.00 8.26 1.45
N THR A 47 19.10 8.55 2.37
CA THR A 47 18.15 7.57 2.90
C THR A 47 16.78 7.78 2.25
N ILE A 48 16.18 6.70 1.77
CA ILE A 48 14.80 6.59 1.32
C ILE A 48 14.06 5.80 2.41
N ALA A 49 12.99 6.34 2.99
CA ALA A 49 12.16 5.60 3.91
C ALA A 49 10.98 4.97 3.16
N LEU A 50 10.81 3.67 3.31
CA LEU A 50 9.67 2.90 2.80
C LEU A 50 8.75 2.57 3.98
N LEU A 51 7.56 3.19 3.98
CA LEU A 51 6.59 3.09 5.07
C LEU A 51 5.35 2.35 4.56
N LEU A 52 5.21 1.07 4.95
CA LEU A 52 4.10 0.21 4.52
C LEU A 52 3.02 0.08 5.61
N PRO A 53 1.75 -0.20 5.23
CA PRO A 53 0.63 0.01 6.13
C PRO A 53 0.47 -1.11 7.16
N ASP A 54 0.52 -2.37 6.74
CA ASP A 54 0.20 -3.50 7.62
C ASP A 54 0.70 -4.85 7.05
N THR A 55 0.34 -5.95 7.72
CA THR A 55 0.62 -7.32 7.28
C THR A 55 -0.65 -8.18 7.20
N THR A 56 -1.82 -7.58 7.46
CA THR A 56 -3.10 -8.29 7.59
C THR A 56 -3.96 -8.16 6.34
N SER A 57 -4.00 -6.96 5.75
CA SER A 57 -4.84 -6.68 4.58
C SER A 57 -4.34 -7.38 3.32
N SER A 58 -3.03 -7.53 3.17
CA SER A 58 -2.40 -8.30 2.09
C SER A 58 -0.98 -8.72 2.48
N ALA A 59 -0.59 -9.94 2.14
CA ALA A 59 0.76 -10.44 2.36
C ALA A 59 1.81 -9.80 1.43
N ARG A 60 1.37 -9.08 0.37
CA ARG A 60 2.25 -8.50 -0.66
C ARG A 60 3.31 -7.57 -0.07
N TYR A 61 2.95 -6.81 0.95
CA TYR A 61 3.84 -5.80 1.54
C TYR A 61 5.18 -6.37 2.01
N GLU A 62 5.17 -7.53 2.64
CA GLU A 62 6.38 -8.21 3.10
C GLU A 62 7.00 -9.13 2.04
N THR A 63 6.17 -9.75 1.19
CA THR A 63 6.63 -10.79 0.27
C THR A 63 7.05 -10.26 -1.08
N GLN A 64 6.63 -9.05 -1.47
CA GLN A 64 6.86 -8.44 -2.77
C GLN A 64 7.30 -6.97 -2.67
N ASP A 65 6.45 -6.07 -2.16
CA ASP A 65 6.73 -4.61 -2.16
C ASP A 65 8.09 -4.28 -1.55
N LYS A 66 8.34 -4.69 -0.32
CA LYS A 66 9.59 -4.46 0.39
C LYS A 66 10.82 -5.07 -0.31
N PRO A 67 10.86 -6.37 -0.65
CA PRO A 67 12.03 -6.95 -1.30
C PRO A 67 12.26 -6.39 -2.70
N ASP A 68 11.21 -6.19 -3.51
CA ASP A 68 11.34 -5.70 -4.89
C ASP A 68 11.78 -4.24 -4.92
N PHE A 69 11.18 -3.38 -4.07
CA PHE A 69 11.59 -1.99 -3.91
C PHE A 69 13.07 -1.89 -3.49
N THR A 70 13.44 -2.64 -2.45
CA THR A 70 14.81 -2.61 -1.91
C THR A 70 15.83 -3.12 -2.94
N ALA A 71 15.50 -4.19 -3.66
CA ALA A 71 16.36 -4.73 -4.71
C ALA A 71 16.57 -3.74 -5.85
N GLU A 72 15.51 -3.05 -6.29
CA GLU A 72 15.61 -2.07 -7.37
C GLU A 72 16.38 -0.81 -6.93
N VAL A 73 16.15 -0.29 -5.71
CA VAL A 73 16.96 0.82 -5.16
C VAL A 73 18.44 0.44 -5.16
N ASN A 74 18.80 -0.73 -4.64
CA ASN A 74 20.20 -1.20 -4.59
C ASN A 74 20.82 -1.36 -5.98
N LYS A 75 20.05 -1.74 -6.98
CA LYS A 75 20.48 -1.86 -8.38
C LYS A 75 20.72 -0.48 -9.00
N LEU A 76 19.84 0.49 -8.75
CA LEU A 76 19.90 1.84 -9.33
C LEU A 76 20.92 2.74 -8.62
N ASP A 77 21.06 2.58 -7.32
CA ASP A 77 22.01 3.31 -6.48
C ASP A 77 22.48 2.46 -5.29
N PRO A 78 23.57 1.70 -5.43
CA PRO A 78 24.13 0.88 -4.35
C PRO A 78 24.55 1.68 -3.10
N SER A 79 24.65 3.02 -3.19
CA SER A 79 25.00 3.90 -2.07
C SER A 79 23.77 4.42 -1.31
N ALA A 80 22.58 4.32 -1.89
CA ALA A 80 21.33 4.70 -1.23
C ALA A 80 20.97 3.69 -0.15
N LYS A 81 20.43 4.20 0.97
CA LYS A 81 19.93 3.36 2.06
C LYS A 81 18.40 3.32 2.01
N VAL A 82 17.83 2.13 2.09
CA VAL A 82 16.39 1.95 2.32
C VAL A 82 16.17 1.73 3.82
N ASP A 83 15.37 2.60 4.44
CA ASP A 83 14.89 2.49 5.82
C ASP A 83 13.43 2.02 5.76
N TYR A 84 13.18 0.81 6.22
CA TYR A 84 11.88 0.16 6.09
C TYR A 84 11.17 0.08 7.44
N GLU A 85 9.90 0.47 7.42
CA GLU A 85 9.00 0.35 8.57
C GLU A 85 7.62 -0.13 8.12
N ASN A 86 6.92 -0.82 9.00
CA ASN A 86 5.54 -1.27 8.80
C ASN A 86 4.69 -0.82 9.99
N ALA A 87 3.57 -0.18 9.70
CA ALA A 87 2.72 0.45 10.72
C ALA A 87 1.78 -0.53 11.44
N GLN A 88 1.70 -1.77 11.00
CA GLN A 88 0.84 -2.82 11.56
C GLN A 88 -0.64 -2.40 11.68
N GLY A 89 -1.12 -1.61 10.71
CA GLY A 89 -2.50 -1.14 10.64
C GLY A 89 -2.83 0.07 11.54
N ASP A 90 -1.82 0.68 12.18
CA ASP A 90 -2.01 1.84 13.05
C ASP A 90 -1.47 3.13 12.43
N ALA A 91 -2.39 4.04 12.07
CA ALA A 91 -2.04 5.32 11.43
C ALA A 91 -1.19 6.23 12.31
N SER A 92 -1.34 6.16 13.65
CA SER A 92 -0.50 6.92 14.58
C SER A 92 0.92 6.39 14.62
N THR A 93 1.08 5.07 14.55
CA THR A 93 2.39 4.42 14.42
C THR A 93 3.06 4.85 13.11
N GLN A 94 2.33 4.86 11.99
CA GLN A 94 2.87 5.30 10.70
C GLN A 94 3.34 6.75 10.73
N GLN A 95 2.57 7.64 11.38
CA GLN A 95 2.97 9.03 11.59
C GLN A 95 4.28 9.14 12.37
N GLN A 96 4.44 8.39 13.47
CA GLN A 96 5.66 8.37 14.28
C GLN A 96 6.86 7.82 13.51
N GLN A 97 6.66 6.79 12.69
CA GLN A 97 7.69 6.23 11.81
C GLN A 97 8.15 7.26 10.78
N ALA A 98 7.23 8.01 10.18
CA ALA A 98 7.57 9.10 9.24
C ALA A 98 8.37 10.22 9.92
N GLU A 99 7.95 10.66 11.11
CA GLU A 99 8.66 11.67 11.90
C GLU A 99 10.07 11.21 12.28
N ALA A 100 10.21 9.95 12.66
CA ALA A 100 11.52 9.35 12.96
C ALA A 100 12.40 9.29 11.71
N ALA A 101 11.88 8.87 10.57
CA ALA A 101 12.60 8.84 9.30
C ALA A 101 13.10 10.23 8.88
N ILE A 102 12.24 11.26 8.98
CA ILE A 102 12.60 12.66 8.71
C ILE A 102 13.73 13.11 9.65
N THR A 103 13.60 12.87 10.94
CA THR A 103 14.58 13.22 11.97
C THR A 103 15.92 12.52 11.72
N ASN A 104 15.90 11.27 11.28
CA ASN A 104 17.07 10.47 10.94
C ASN A 104 17.69 10.86 9.57
N GLY A 105 17.13 11.86 8.88
CA GLY A 105 17.70 12.45 7.68
C GLY A 105 17.27 11.80 6.37
N ALA A 106 16.15 11.09 6.34
CA ALA A 106 15.54 10.63 5.10
C ALA A 106 15.32 11.80 4.15
N LYS A 107 15.56 11.58 2.86
CA LYS A 107 15.39 12.57 1.80
C LYS A 107 14.11 12.36 0.99
N VAL A 108 13.63 11.13 0.99
CA VAL A 108 12.41 10.72 0.31
C VAL A 108 11.65 9.79 1.24
N LEU A 109 10.35 10.02 1.39
CA LEU A 109 9.41 9.10 1.98
C LEU A 109 8.60 8.45 0.85
N VAL A 110 8.53 7.13 0.84
CA VAL A 110 7.62 6.33 0.01
C VAL A 110 6.60 5.76 0.96
N VAL A 111 5.38 6.26 0.90
CA VAL A 111 4.33 6.00 1.90
C VAL A 111 3.14 5.32 1.25
N ASP A 112 2.85 4.12 1.70
CA ASP A 112 1.56 3.47 1.49
C ASP A 112 0.70 3.72 2.75
N PRO A 113 -0.29 4.64 2.71
CA PRO A 113 -0.94 5.10 3.91
C PRO A 113 -1.87 4.05 4.52
N VAL A 114 -1.83 3.90 5.85
CA VAL A 114 -2.85 3.16 6.62
C VAL A 114 -4.22 3.84 6.48
N ASP A 115 -4.23 5.17 6.55
CA ASP A 115 -5.40 6.03 6.36
C ASP A 115 -5.05 7.15 5.39
N SER A 116 -5.72 7.14 4.25
CA SER A 116 -5.48 8.08 3.14
C SER A 116 -5.64 9.55 3.53
N THR A 117 -6.49 9.87 4.50
CA THR A 117 -6.73 11.24 4.96
C THR A 117 -5.77 11.64 6.09
N ALA A 118 -5.56 10.76 7.06
CA ALA A 118 -4.68 11.02 8.20
C ALA A 118 -3.22 11.24 7.75
N ALA A 119 -2.77 10.53 6.72
CA ALA A 119 -1.43 10.62 6.17
C ALA A 119 -1.08 12.02 5.57
N ALA A 120 -2.08 12.90 5.37
CA ALA A 120 -1.82 14.30 5.00
C ALA A 120 -0.89 15.02 5.99
N THR A 121 -0.89 14.59 7.25
CA THR A 121 -0.01 15.13 8.30
C THR A 121 1.46 14.76 8.01
N ILE A 122 1.72 13.53 7.53
CA ILE A 122 3.07 13.09 7.12
C ILE A 122 3.61 14.01 6.03
N VAL A 123 2.79 14.32 5.01
CA VAL A 123 3.18 15.22 3.91
C VAL A 123 3.52 16.62 4.44
N THR A 124 2.70 17.13 5.37
CA THR A 124 2.91 18.44 5.98
C THR A 124 4.24 18.51 6.74
N GLU A 125 4.58 17.49 7.50
CA GLU A 125 5.86 17.45 8.25
C GLU A 125 7.05 17.23 7.32
N ALA A 126 6.91 16.39 6.28
CA ALA A 126 7.94 16.20 5.26
C ALA A 126 8.26 17.49 4.50
N ASP A 127 7.23 18.24 4.08
CA ASP A 127 7.37 19.51 3.37
C ASP A 127 8.14 20.56 4.20
N LYS A 128 7.81 20.72 5.51
CA LYS A 128 8.54 21.60 6.44
C LYS A 128 10.02 21.23 6.54
N ALA A 129 10.35 19.97 6.42
CA ALA A 129 11.73 19.47 6.48
C ALA A 129 12.44 19.44 5.12
N GLY A 130 11.74 19.78 4.03
CA GLY A 130 12.24 19.69 2.65
C GLY A 130 12.43 18.24 2.17
N VAL A 131 11.70 17.30 2.75
CA VAL A 131 11.69 15.88 2.38
C VAL A 131 10.60 15.64 1.35
N LYS A 132 10.89 14.87 0.31
CA LYS A 132 9.95 14.55 -0.77
C LYS A 132 9.08 13.37 -0.43
N VAL A 133 7.82 13.37 -0.88
CA VAL A 133 6.85 12.30 -0.59
C VAL A 133 6.32 11.70 -1.88
N ILE A 134 6.45 10.38 -1.99
CA ILE A 134 5.78 9.55 -2.99
C ILE A 134 4.64 8.82 -2.27
N SER A 135 3.40 9.05 -2.69
CA SER A 135 2.27 8.22 -2.30
C SER A 135 2.35 6.93 -3.11
N TYR A 136 2.41 5.80 -2.44
CA TYR A 136 2.63 4.48 -3.03
C TYR A 136 1.41 3.59 -2.82
N ASP A 137 1.00 2.86 -3.82
CA ASP A 137 -0.22 2.04 -3.90
C ASP A 137 -1.49 2.81 -3.48
N ARG A 138 -1.67 3.09 -2.19
CA ARG A 138 -2.79 3.89 -1.70
C ARG A 138 -2.51 5.38 -1.80
N MET A 139 -3.53 6.16 -2.13
CA MET A 139 -3.39 7.59 -2.32
C MET A 139 -3.49 8.37 -1.01
N ILE A 140 -2.51 9.22 -0.72
CA ILE A 140 -2.64 10.23 0.33
C ILE A 140 -3.55 11.34 -0.17
N SER A 141 -4.68 11.53 0.51
CA SER A 141 -5.71 12.49 0.13
C SER A 141 -5.44 13.88 0.69
N LYS A 142 -5.88 14.93 -0.02
CA LYS A 142 -5.91 16.33 0.43
C LYS A 142 -4.54 16.91 0.82
N ALA A 143 -3.44 16.37 0.31
CA ALA A 143 -2.10 16.85 0.57
C ALA A 143 -1.27 16.87 -0.72
N PRO A 144 -0.36 17.86 -0.90
CA PRO A 144 0.42 18.01 -2.12
C PRO A 144 1.64 17.07 -2.13
N VAL A 145 1.41 15.77 -2.36
CA VAL A 145 2.51 14.81 -2.55
C VAL A 145 3.24 15.11 -3.86
N ASP A 146 4.53 14.75 -3.94
CA ASP A 146 5.34 15.02 -5.13
C ASP A 146 4.96 14.10 -6.30
N TYR A 147 4.67 12.82 -6.01
CA TYR A 147 4.25 11.80 -6.98
C TYR A 147 3.28 10.81 -6.35
N TYR A 148 2.45 10.21 -7.22
CA TYR A 148 1.62 9.06 -6.89
C TYR A 148 1.96 7.88 -7.81
N VAL A 149 2.16 6.70 -7.24
CA VAL A 149 2.42 5.45 -7.97
C VAL A 149 1.38 4.43 -7.55
N SER A 150 0.60 3.95 -8.49
CA SER A 150 -0.43 2.94 -8.24
C SER A 150 -0.89 2.30 -9.55
N PHE A 151 -1.99 1.60 -9.47
CA PHE A 151 -2.76 1.10 -10.62
C PHE A 151 -3.95 2.02 -10.92
N ASP A 152 -4.60 1.79 -12.06
CA ASP A 152 -5.92 2.37 -12.34
C ASP A 152 -6.97 1.66 -11.46
N ASN A 153 -7.20 2.23 -10.28
CA ASN A 153 -8.04 1.62 -9.26
C ASN A 153 -9.55 1.66 -9.63
N GLU A 154 -10.00 2.64 -10.41
CA GLU A 154 -11.38 2.60 -10.93
C GLU A 154 -11.53 1.46 -11.95
N GLU A 155 -10.52 1.20 -12.76
CA GLU A 155 -10.53 0.08 -13.71
C GLU A 155 -10.55 -1.27 -12.99
N VAL A 156 -9.83 -1.43 -11.85
CA VAL A 156 -9.94 -2.64 -11.01
C VAL A 156 -11.40 -2.92 -10.66
N GLY A 157 -12.11 -1.93 -10.15
CA GLY A 157 -13.52 -2.07 -9.80
C GLY A 157 -14.41 -2.37 -11.00
N LYS A 158 -14.17 -1.69 -12.14
CA LYS A 158 -14.90 -1.98 -13.39
C LYS A 158 -14.71 -3.41 -13.86
N LEU A 159 -13.49 -3.92 -13.82
CA LEU A 159 -13.19 -5.31 -14.20
C LEU A 159 -13.91 -6.31 -13.30
N GLN A 160 -13.95 -6.08 -11.98
CA GLN A 160 -14.74 -6.89 -11.04
C GLN A 160 -16.24 -6.78 -11.33
N GLY A 161 -16.76 -5.56 -11.46
CA GLY A 161 -18.16 -5.31 -11.78
C GLY A 161 -18.60 -5.94 -13.10
N GLN A 162 -17.76 -5.85 -14.13
CA GLN A 162 -18.03 -6.47 -15.42
C GLN A 162 -18.08 -7.99 -15.32
N TYR A 163 -17.14 -8.59 -14.57
CA TYR A 163 -17.16 -10.03 -14.34
C TYR A 163 -18.46 -10.48 -13.66
N ILE A 164 -18.90 -9.76 -12.63
CA ILE A 164 -20.20 -10.02 -11.95
C ILE A 164 -21.37 -9.86 -12.93
N ALA A 165 -21.38 -8.79 -13.73
CA ALA A 165 -22.44 -8.55 -14.71
C ALA A 165 -22.59 -9.70 -15.72
N ASP A 166 -21.46 -10.24 -16.20
CA ASP A 166 -21.41 -11.28 -17.22
C ASP A 166 -21.73 -12.69 -16.68
N HIS A 167 -21.51 -12.93 -15.38
CA HIS A 167 -21.62 -14.26 -14.79
C HIS A 167 -22.80 -14.41 -13.79
N THR A 168 -23.59 -13.36 -13.58
CA THR A 168 -24.78 -13.41 -12.72
C THR A 168 -26.03 -13.60 -13.59
N PRO A 169 -26.90 -14.57 -13.26
CA PRO A 169 -28.13 -14.76 -14.03
C PRO A 169 -29.05 -13.54 -13.93
N LYS A 170 -29.84 -13.30 -14.97
CA LYS A 170 -30.80 -12.21 -14.98
C LYS A 170 -31.79 -12.30 -13.81
N GLY A 171 -31.94 -11.21 -13.07
CA GLY A 171 -32.71 -11.14 -11.82
C GLY A 171 -31.96 -11.60 -10.59
N GLY A 172 -30.69 -12.01 -10.77
CA GLY A 172 -29.83 -12.50 -9.69
C GLY A 172 -29.47 -11.45 -8.65
N THR A 173 -29.17 -11.91 -7.46
CA THR A 173 -28.85 -11.11 -6.28
C THR A 173 -27.35 -11.05 -6.08
N VAL A 174 -26.80 -9.85 -6.08
CA VAL A 174 -25.36 -9.56 -5.87
C VAL A 174 -25.13 -9.10 -4.43
N VAL A 175 -24.07 -9.59 -3.82
CA VAL A 175 -23.50 -9.09 -2.56
C VAL A 175 -22.20 -8.39 -2.90
N MET A 176 -21.93 -7.22 -2.28
CA MET A 176 -20.66 -6.50 -2.37
C MET A 176 -20.01 -6.43 -0.98
N ILE A 177 -18.79 -6.95 -0.89
CA ILE A 177 -17.94 -6.89 0.30
C ILE A 177 -16.72 -6.05 -0.08
N ASP A 178 -16.81 -4.77 0.22
CA ASP A 178 -15.82 -3.78 -0.16
C ASP A 178 -14.67 -3.69 0.85
N GLY A 179 -13.60 -2.99 0.47
CA GLY A 179 -12.46 -2.75 1.34
C GLY A 179 -12.69 -1.69 2.41
N ALA A 180 -11.62 -1.24 3.06
CA ALA A 180 -11.71 -0.25 4.12
C ALA A 180 -12.01 1.16 3.58
N GLN A 181 -12.96 1.88 4.19
CA GLN A 181 -13.27 3.26 3.81
C GLN A 181 -12.14 4.27 4.10
N THR A 182 -11.17 3.90 4.93
CA THR A 182 -9.96 4.69 5.21
C THR A 182 -8.93 4.61 4.08
N ASP A 183 -9.12 3.68 3.16
CA ASP A 183 -8.28 3.46 1.98
C ASP A 183 -8.98 4.01 0.73
N ASN A 184 -8.34 4.99 0.08
CA ASN A 184 -8.89 5.59 -1.14
C ASN A 184 -9.03 4.58 -2.30
N ASN A 185 -8.18 3.54 -2.34
CA ASN A 185 -8.28 2.50 -3.36
C ASN A 185 -9.61 1.74 -3.24
N ALA A 186 -10.03 1.39 -2.01
CA ALA A 186 -11.31 0.73 -1.77
C ALA A 186 -12.50 1.54 -2.30
N LEU A 187 -12.46 2.87 -2.10
CA LEU A 187 -13.47 3.77 -2.62
C LEU A 187 -13.46 3.84 -4.15
N ALA A 188 -12.28 3.81 -4.76
CA ALA A 188 -12.13 3.80 -6.22
C ALA A 188 -12.59 2.46 -6.83
N PHE A 189 -12.31 1.32 -6.18
CA PHE A 189 -12.82 0.01 -6.60
C PHE A 189 -14.35 -0.03 -6.54
N ALA A 190 -14.94 0.36 -5.40
CA ALA A 190 -16.39 0.42 -5.26
C ALA A 190 -17.01 1.32 -6.34
N LYS A 191 -16.45 2.53 -6.56
CA LYS A 191 -16.91 3.42 -7.62
C LYS A 191 -16.87 2.78 -8.99
N GLY A 192 -15.76 2.14 -9.36
CA GLY A 192 -15.61 1.45 -10.64
C GLY A 192 -16.62 0.31 -10.82
N ALA A 193 -16.86 -0.47 -9.77
CA ALA A 193 -17.87 -1.52 -9.75
C ALA A 193 -19.29 -0.96 -9.91
N HIS A 194 -19.63 0.10 -9.19
CA HIS A 194 -20.91 0.78 -9.30
C HIS A 194 -21.14 1.40 -10.69
N ASP A 195 -20.09 1.97 -11.33
CA ASP A 195 -20.20 2.50 -12.70
C ASP A 195 -20.73 1.43 -13.68
N VAL A 196 -20.41 0.15 -13.44
CA VAL A 196 -20.88 -0.98 -14.25
C VAL A 196 -22.21 -1.54 -13.73
N LEU A 197 -22.35 -1.76 -12.42
CA LEU A 197 -23.45 -2.51 -11.84
C LEU A 197 -24.70 -1.66 -11.58
N ASP A 198 -24.59 -0.38 -11.25
CA ASP A 198 -25.74 0.48 -10.93
C ASP A 198 -26.78 0.58 -12.07
N PRO A 199 -26.40 0.69 -13.35
CA PRO A 199 -27.35 0.62 -14.44
C PRO A 199 -28.16 -0.70 -14.45
N LEU A 200 -27.52 -1.82 -14.07
CA LEU A 200 -28.14 -3.15 -14.02
C LEU A 200 -29.04 -3.32 -12.80
N PHE A 201 -28.66 -2.75 -11.67
CA PHE A 201 -29.52 -2.69 -10.48
C PHE A 201 -30.74 -1.81 -10.71
N LYS A 202 -30.54 -0.63 -11.33
CA LYS A 202 -31.60 0.34 -11.60
C LYS A 202 -32.65 -0.17 -12.57
N ASN A 203 -32.24 -0.93 -13.59
CA ASN A 203 -33.17 -1.48 -14.60
C ASN A 203 -33.73 -2.86 -14.20
N GLY A 204 -33.34 -3.41 -13.03
CA GLY A 204 -33.81 -4.70 -12.51
C GLY A 204 -33.20 -5.93 -13.20
N THR A 205 -32.14 -5.74 -14.01
CA THR A 205 -31.39 -6.87 -14.60
C THR A 205 -30.69 -7.67 -13.51
N LEU A 206 -30.11 -6.98 -12.50
CA LEU A 206 -29.55 -7.55 -11.29
C LEU A 206 -30.16 -6.86 -10.05
N LYS A 207 -29.91 -7.41 -8.88
CA LYS A 207 -30.35 -6.86 -7.60
C LYS A 207 -29.17 -6.71 -6.66
N LEU A 208 -28.99 -5.54 -6.08
CA LEU A 208 -28.08 -5.36 -4.95
C LEU A 208 -28.77 -5.86 -3.69
N GLY A 209 -28.34 -7.01 -3.16
CA GLY A 209 -28.91 -7.63 -1.96
C GLY A 209 -28.29 -7.12 -0.67
N TYR A 210 -26.98 -6.91 -0.70
CA TYR A 210 -26.20 -6.46 0.44
C TYR A 210 -24.93 -5.76 -0.05
N GLU A 211 -24.51 -4.74 0.68
CA GLU A 211 -23.23 -4.05 0.45
C GLU A 211 -22.71 -3.57 1.79
N THR A 212 -21.40 -3.67 1.99
CA THR A 212 -20.72 -3.18 3.17
C THR A 212 -19.23 -2.95 2.91
N TYR A 213 -18.65 -2.03 3.69
CA TYR A 213 -17.23 -1.78 3.71
C TYR A 213 -16.59 -2.47 4.90
N THR A 214 -15.51 -3.22 4.63
CA THR A 214 -14.81 -4.03 5.64
C THR A 214 -13.73 -3.21 6.33
N PRO A 215 -13.89 -2.87 7.63
CA PRO A 215 -12.88 -2.10 8.36
C PRO A 215 -11.52 -2.80 8.35
N ASN A 216 -10.46 -2.02 8.05
CA ASN A 216 -9.06 -2.45 8.02
C ASN A 216 -8.77 -3.59 7.03
N TRP A 217 -9.66 -3.86 6.06
CA TRP A 217 -9.55 -5.01 5.17
C TRP A 217 -9.45 -6.35 5.91
N ASP A 218 -9.90 -6.38 7.18
CA ASP A 218 -9.73 -7.53 8.07
C ASP A 218 -10.63 -8.71 7.61
N PRO A 219 -10.04 -9.86 7.21
CA PRO A 219 -10.78 -11.04 6.78
C PRO A 219 -11.79 -11.55 7.81
N GLN A 220 -11.54 -11.34 9.11
CA GLN A 220 -12.50 -11.73 10.16
C GLN A 220 -13.76 -10.85 10.15
N ASN A 221 -13.63 -9.58 9.75
CA ASN A 221 -14.78 -8.72 9.52
C ASN A 221 -15.52 -9.20 8.27
N GLY A 222 -14.82 -9.43 7.15
CA GLY A 222 -15.40 -9.93 5.91
C GLY A 222 -16.19 -11.23 6.09
N LEU A 223 -15.70 -12.16 6.90
CA LEU A 223 -16.42 -13.38 7.24
C LEU A 223 -17.77 -13.05 7.90
N ARG A 224 -17.77 -12.21 8.95
CA ARG A 224 -19.00 -11.82 9.67
C ARG A 224 -19.99 -11.07 8.77
N GLU A 225 -19.48 -10.23 7.91
CA GLU A 225 -20.27 -9.44 6.95
C GLU A 225 -20.94 -10.33 5.92
N MET A 226 -20.23 -11.33 5.40
CA MET A 226 -20.82 -12.31 4.48
C MET A 226 -21.85 -13.21 5.18
N GLU A 227 -21.61 -13.65 6.42
CA GLU A 227 -22.59 -14.40 7.22
C GLU A 227 -23.87 -13.58 7.47
N GLN A 228 -23.72 -12.26 7.72
CA GLN A 228 -24.89 -11.35 7.84
C GLN A 228 -25.64 -11.23 6.51
N ALA A 229 -24.93 -11.09 5.39
CA ALA A 229 -25.53 -11.06 4.06
C ALA A 229 -26.34 -12.35 3.78
N LEU A 230 -25.74 -13.51 4.02
CA LEU A 230 -26.40 -14.81 3.85
C LEU A 230 -27.65 -14.93 4.71
N THR A 231 -27.58 -14.51 5.97
CA THR A 231 -28.73 -14.50 6.89
C THR A 231 -29.84 -13.58 6.38
N LYS A 232 -29.50 -12.33 6.01
CA LYS A 232 -30.45 -11.33 5.49
C LYS A 232 -31.16 -11.80 4.22
N LEU A 233 -30.45 -12.52 3.39
CA LEU A 233 -30.94 -12.98 2.07
C LEU A 233 -31.49 -14.40 2.09
N ASN A 234 -31.57 -15.05 3.26
CA ASN A 234 -31.97 -16.48 3.38
C ASN A 234 -31.16 -17.37 2.43
N ASN A 235 -29.86 -17.14 2.33
CA ASN A 235 -28.90 -17.82 1.44
C ASN A 235 -29.17 -17.66 -0.08
N HIS A 236 -30.01 -16.70 -0.50
CA HIS A 236 -30.27 -16.42 -1.91
C HIS A 236 -29.27 -15.40 -2.42
N VAL A 237 -28.09 -15.87 -2.78
CA VAL A 237 -26.98 -15.08 -3.34
C VAL A 237 -26.56 -15.72 -4.65
N ASP A 238 -26.50 -14.95 -5.74
CA ASP A 238 -26.16 -15.42 -7.08
C ASP A 238 -24.75 -14.99 -7.50
N ALA A 239 -24.17 -13.96 -6.89
CA ALA A 239 -22.78 -13.55 -7.08
C ALA A 239 -22.28 -12.71 -5.89
N VAL A 240 -20.97 -12.74 -5.64
CA VAL A 240 -20.32 -11.90 -4.65
C VAL A 240 -19.16 -11.12 -5.29
N LEU A 241 -19.25 -9.80 -5.28
CA LEU A 241 -18.12 -8.94 -5.53
C LEU A 241 -17.36 -8.81 -4.22
N SER A 242 -16.19 -9.43 -4.14
CA SER A 242 -15.25 -9.27 -3.05
C SER A 242 -14.08 -8.42 -3.53
N ALA A 243 -13.74 -7.37 -2.78
CA ALA A 243 -12.81 -6.35 -3.24
C ALA A 243 -11.36 -6.84 -3.35
N ASN A 244 -10.94 -7.85 -2.56
CA ASN A 244 -9.63 -8.49 -2.70
C ASN A 244 -9.67 -9.99 -2.36
N ASP A 245 -8.57 -10.71 -2.59
CA ASP A 245 -8.47 -12.16 -2.37
C ASP A 245 -8.55 -12.54 -0.88
N GLY A 246 -8.03 -11.71 0.02
CA GLY A 246 -8.12 -11.95 1.47
C GLY A 246 -9.59 -11.96 1.95
N LEU A 247 -10.40 -11.01 1.47
CA LEU A 247 -11.85 -10.99 1.72
C LEU A 247 -12.55 -12.10 0.95
N ALA A 248 -12.12 -12.44 -0.28
CA ALA A 248 -12.68 -13.54 -1.05
C ALA A 248 -12.55 -14.88 -0.31
N GLY A 249 -11.40 -15.17 0.30
CA GLY A 249 -11.22 -16.36 1.13
C GLY A 249 -12.24 -16.44 2.28
N SER A 250 -12.50 -15.31 2.94
CA SER A 250 -13.51 -15.20 4.01
C SER A 250 -14.93 -15.38 3.50
N VAL A 251 -15.26 -14.80 2.35
CA VAL A 251 -16.54 -15.00 1.64
C VAL A 251 -16.72 -16.48 1.29
N ILE A 252 -15.70 -17.11 0.73
CA ILE A 252 -15.72 -18.55 0.37
C ILE A 252 -15.93 -19.42 1.61
N GLN A 253 -15.31 -19.07 2.74
CA GLN A 253 -15.54 -19.77 4.01
C GLN A 253 -17.02 -19.71 4.42
N ALA A 254 -17.65 -18.52 4.39
CA ALA A 254 -19.06 -18.35 4.71
C ALA A 254 -19.96 -19.10 3.73
N LEU A 255 -19.67 -19.02 2.42
CA LEU A 255 -20.40 -19.76 1.37
C LEU A 255 -20.27 -21.28 1.54
N SER A 256 -19.10 -21.77 1.93
CA SER A 256 -18.83 -23.20 2.18
C SER A 256 -19.72 -23.76 3.29
N ALA A 257 -19.89 -22.99 4.37
CA ALA A 257 -20.78 -23.37 5.48
C ALA A 257 -22.25 -23.54 5.04
N GLN A 258 -22.65 -22.94 3.92
CA GLN A 258 -23.99 -23.06 3.33
C GLN A 258 -24.01 -23.92 2.06
N HIS A 259 -22.93 -24.63 1.74
CA HIS A 259 -22.78 -25.46 0.53
C HIS A 259 -22.95 -24.67 -0.78
N LEU A 260 -22.58 -23.37 -0.78
CA LEU A 260 -22.66 -22.45 -1.92
C LEU A 260 -21.31 -22.20 -2.60
N ALA A 261 -20.17 -22.49 -1.96
CA ALA A 261 -18.85 -22.34 -2.55
C ALA A 261 -18.72 -23.10 -3.87
N GLY A 262 -18.11 -22.48 -4.87
CA GLY A 262 -18.00 -23.00 -6.24
C GLY A 262 -19.30 -22.98 -7.06
N LYS A 263 -20.41 -22.52 -6.48
CA LYS A 263 -21.69 -22.34 -7.18
C LYS A 263 -22.01 -20.86 -7.41
N VAL A 264 -21.52 -20.02 -6.54
CA VAL A 264 -21.67 -18.56 -6.56
C VAL A 264 -20.37 -17.96 -7.07
N PRO A 265 -20.36 -17.18 -8.16
CA PRO A 265 -19.18 -16.46 -8.60
C PRO A 265 -18.67 -15.52 -7.51
N VAL A 266 -17.35 -15.54 -7.27
CA VAL A 266 -16.67 -14.68 -6.31
C VAL A 266 -15.50 -13.98 -7.01
N THR A 267 -15.43 -12.65 -6.92
CA THR A 267 -14.28 -11.88 -7.41
C THR A 267 -13.20 -11.72 -6.34
N GLY A 268 -12.03 -11.30 -6.76
CA GLY A 268 -10.92 -10.91 -5.89
C GLY A 268 -9.99 -9.91 -6.57
N GLN A 269 -8.90 -9.56 -5.91
CA GLN A 269 -7.83 -8.70 -6.40
C GLN A 269 -6.54 -9.04 -5.64
N ASP A 270 -5.40 -8.78 -6.23
CA ASP A 270 -4.01 -8.99 -5.82
C ASP A 270 -3.35 -10.26 -6.39
N ALA A 271 -4.12 -11.21 -6.89
CA ALA A 271 -3.62 -12.50 -7.40
C ALA A 271 -2.71 -13.21 -6.38
N THR A 272 -3.13 -13.25 -5.13
CA THR A 272 -2.39 -13.93 -4.06
C THR A 272 -2.29 -15.42 -4.33
N ASP A 273 -1.30 -16.11 -3.76
CA ASP A 273 -1.15 -17.56 -3.93
C ASP A 273 -2.42 -18.31 -3.46
N ASP A 274 -3.05 -17.86 -2.35
CA ASP A 274 -4.32 -18.41 -1.85
C ASP A 274 -5.48 -18.14 -2.82
N GLY A 275 -5.64 -16.90 -3.31
CA GLY A 275 -6.69 -16.55 -4.27
C GLY A 275 -6.54 -17.29 -5.60
N LEU A 276 -5.30 -17.44 -6.11
CA LEU A 276 -5.02 -18.25 -7.29
C LEU A 276 -5.28 -19.74 -7.05
N HIS A 277 -5.00 -20.25 -5.85
CA HIS A 277 -5.38 -21.62 -5.45
C HIS A 277 -6.88 -21.81 -5.48
N ASP A 278 -7.65 -20.90 -4.90
CA ASP A 278 -9.10 -20.92 -4.90
C ASP A 278 -9.70 -20.84 -6.31
N ILE A 279 -9.06 -20.07 -7.21
CA ILE A 279 -9.41 -20.05 -8.64
C ILE A 279 -9.15 -21.42 -9.28
N MET A 280 -8.03 -22.08 -8.97
CA MET A 280 -7.74 -23.42 -9.47
C MET A 280 -8.74 -24.46 -8.98
N LEU A 281 -9.20 -24.34 -7.73
CA LEU A 281 -10.26 -25.18 -7.14
C LEU A 281 -11.66 -24.84 -7.68
N GLY A 282 -11.87 -23.63 -8.21
CA GLY A 282 -13.15 -23.12 -8.69
C GLY A 282 -14.05 -22.58 -7.56
N THR A 283 -13.50 -22.28 -6.39
CA THR A 283 -14.20 -21.63 -5.27
C THR A 283 -14.16 -20.10 -5.39
N GLN A 284 -13.10 -19.52 -5.97
CA GLN A 284 -13.03 -18.17 -6.48
C GLN A 284 -13.10 -18.20 -8.01
N SER A 285 -13.67 -17.17 -8.63
CA SER A 285 -13.92 -17.17 -10.07
C SER A 285 -12.87 -16.41 -10.85
N MET A 286 -12.37 -15.30 -10.30
CA MET A 286 -11.36 -14.45 -10.87
C MET A 286 -10.66 -13.63 -9.79
N THR A 287 -9.51 -13.12 -10.14
CA THR A 287 -8.83 -12.05 -9.39
C THR A 287 -8.35 -10.97 -10.35
N VAL A 288 -8.19 -9.75 -9.88
CA VAL A 288 -7.55 -8.68 -10.64
C VAL A 288 -6.08 -8.64 -10.24
N TYR A 289 -5.21 -8.98 -11.17
CA TYR A 289 -3.76 -8.95 -10.99
C TYR A 289 -3.25 -7.52 -11.13
N LYS A 290 -2.57 -7.07 -10.11
CA LYS A 290 -1.72 -5.90 -10.08
C LYS A 290 -0.26 -6.36 -10.06
N ALA A 291 0.53 -5.98 -11.06
CA ALA A 291 1.94 -6.37 -11.15
C ALA A 291 2.78 -5.60 -10.11
N VAL A 292 2.65 -5.95 -8.84
CA VAL A 292 3.31 -5.31 -7.69
C VAL A 292 4.82 -5.15 -7.85
N PRO A 293 5.58 -6.14 -8.37
CA PRO A 293 7.01 -5.96 -8.62
C PRO A 293 7.30 -4.77 -9.54
N LYS A 294 6.44 -4.53 -10.53
CA LYS A 294 6.59 -3.38 -11.45
C LYS A 294 6.25 -2.06 -10.76
N GLU A 295 5.25 -2.05 -9.91
CA GLU A 295 4.89 -0.88 -9.09
C GLU A 295 6.04 -0.49 -8.15
N ALA A 296 6.60 -1.47 -7.43
CA ALA A 296 7.74 -1.29 -6.55
C ALA A 296 8.99 -0.78 -7.30
N GLN A 297 9.28 -1.34 -8.48
CA GLN A 297 10.38 -0.90 -9.34
C GLN A 297 10.22 0.55 -9.80
N VAL A 298 9.01 0.94 -10.20
CA VAL A 298 8.71 2.31 -10.61
C VAL A 298 8.85 3.28 -9.44
N ALA A 299 8.32 2.94 -8.27
CA ALA A 299 8.46 3.75 -7.06
C ALA A 299 9.92 3.91 -6.63
N ALA A 300 10.72 2.83 -6.72
CA ALA A 300 12.16 2.85 -6.46
C ALA A 300 12.90 3.76 -7.45
N GLN A 301 12.58 3.70 -8.75
CA GLN A 301 13.16 4.59 -9.76
C GLN A 301 12.86 6.06 -9.45
N LEU A 302 11.60 6.40 -9.15
CA LEU A 302 11.21 7.77 -8.78
C LEU A 302 11.95 8.24 -7.53
N ALA A 303 12.03 7.40 -6.50
CA ALA A 303 12.69 7.73 -5.25
C ALA A 303 14.19 7.99 -5.46
N VAL A 304 14.87 7.19 -6.29
CA VAL A 304 16.28 7.36 -6.62
C VAL A 304 16.52 8.60 -7.49
N ASP A 305 15.65 8.89 -8.46
CA ASP A 305 15.74 10.11 -9.28
C ASP A 305 15.61 11.35 -8.40
N ILE A 306 14.63 11.37 -7.49
CA ILE A 306 14.45 12.46 -6.53
C ILE A 306 15.69 12.59 -5.63
N LEU A 307 16.19 11.48 -5.08
CA LEU A 307 17.37 11.46 -4.22
C LEU A 307 18.60 12.07 -4.90
N LYS A 308 18.75 11.84 -6.22
CA LYS A 308 19.83 12.39 -7.05
C LYS A 308 19.55 13.83 -7.53
N GLY A 309 18.41 14.42 -7.17
CA GLY A 309 17.99 15.74 -7.66
C GLY A 309 17.66 15.74 -9.16
N GLN A 310 17.35 14.57 -9.73
CA GLN A 310 16.98 14.40 -11.13
C GLN A 310 15.46 14.52 -11.28
N LYS A 311 15.02 15.08 -12.40
CA LYS A 311 13.61 15.06 -12.76
C LYS A 311 13.26 13.68 -13.35
N PRO A 312 12.25 12.97 -12.82
CA PRO A 312 11.77 11.73 -13.43
C PRO A 312 11.38 11.92 -14.89
N SER A 313 11.61 10.88 -15.71
CA SER A 313 11.32 10.99 -17.15
C SER A 313 9.82 11.10 -17.40
N SER A 314 9.44 11.78 -18.48
CA SER A 314 8.04 11.88 -18.92
C SER A 314 7.46 10.53 -19.35
N ASP A 315 8.31 9.58 -19.70
CA ASP A 315 7.88 8.22 -20.10
C ASP A 315 7.50 7.39 -18.86
N LEU A 316 8.05 7.75 -17.68
CA LEU A 316 7.72 7.10 -16.43
C LEU A 316 6.43 7.68 -15.84
N VAL A 317 6.31 9.00 -15.80
CA VAL A 317 5.12 9.71 -15.27
C VAL A 317 4.10 9.84 -16.39
N ASN A 318 3.14 8.92 -16.42
CA ASN A 318 2.21 8.74 -17.55
C ASN A 318 0.86 9.44 -17.37
N GLY A 319 0.64 10.14 -16.27
CA GLY A 319 -0.64 10.80 -15.98
C GLY A 319 -0.58 11.78 -14.81
N THR A 320 -1.77 12.18 -14.41
CA THR A 320 -2.00 12.97 -13.20
C THR A 320 -3.22 12.44 -12.47
N GLN A 321 -3.24 12.58 -11.14
CA GLN A 321 -4.36 12.17 -10.30
C GLN A 321 -4.81 13.34 -9.41
N ASP A 322 -6.12 13.50 -9.26
CA ASP A 322 -6.69 14.43 -8.28
C ASP A 322 -6.85 13.70 -6.94
N ASN A 323 -6.19 14.22 -5.92
CA ASN A 323 -6.30 13.71 -4.55
C ASN A 323 -7.04 14.67 -3.61
N GLY A 324 -7.67 15.71 -4.16
CA GLY A 324 -8.37 16.74 -3.39
C GLY A 324 -7.46 17.81 -2.77
N SER A 325 -6.18 17.90 -3.16
CA SER A 325 -5.26 18.97 -2.73
C SER A 325 -5.46 20.30 -3.46
N GLY A 326 -6.29 20.29 -4.51
CA GLY A 326 -6.52 21.45 -5.39
C GLY A 326 -5.54 21.59 -6.55
N THR A 327 -4.54 20.72 -6.64
CA THR A 327 -3.60 20.63 -7.77
C THR A 327 -3.45 19.18 -8.16
N PRO A 328 -3.62 18.81 -9.45
CA PRO A 328 -3.39 17.44 -9.90
C PRO A 328 -1.94 17.02 -9.63
N ILE A 329 -1.79 15.79 -9.11
CA ILE A 329 -0.51 15.21 -8.73
C ILE A 329 0.05 14.41 -9.91
N PRO A 330 1.32 14.57 -10.27
CA PRO A 330 1.98 13.69 -11.24
C PRO A 330 1.87 12.23 -10.80
N ALA A 331 1.39 11.36 -11.69
CA ALA A 331 1.09 9.98 -11.35
C ALA A 331 1.68 8.99 -12.35
N VAL A 332 2.02 7.80 -11.82
CA VAL A 332 2.23 6.59 -12.60
C VAL A 332 1.09 5.64 -12.30
N LEU A 333 0.25 5.39 -13.31
CA LEU A 333 -0.89 4.49 -13.20
C LEU A 333 -0.64 3.26 -14.08
N LEU A 334 -0.45 2.12 -13.43
CA LEU A 334 -0.25 0.83 -14.08
C LEU A 334 -1.61 0.20 -14.41
N GLN A 335 -1.64 -0.65 -15.44
CA GLN A 335 -2.89 -1.29 -15.86
C GLN A 335 -3.08 -2.61 -15.12
N PRO A 336 -4.27 -2.83 -14.50
CA PRO A 336 -4.63 -4.10 -13.91
C PRO A 336 -5.05 -5.10 -14.99
N VAL A 337 -4.97 -6.41 -14.66
CA VAL A 337 -5.32 -7.50 -15.58
C VAL A 337 -6.23 -8.51 -14.90
N VAL A 338 -7.33 -8.89 -15.55
CA VAL A 338 -8.18 -10.00 -15.07
C VAL A 338 -7.44 -11.32 -15.20
N VAL A 339 -7.39 -12.08 -14.11
CA VAL A 339 -6.86 -13.43 -14.07
C VAL A 339 -7.98 -14.39 -13.67
N THR A 340 -8.15 -15.41 -14.50
CA THR A 340 -9.03 -16.56 -14.30
C THR A 340 -8.22 -17.82 -14.44
N LYS A 341 -8.84 -18.97 -14.20
CA LYS A 341 -8.20 -20.29 -14.37
C LYS A 341 -7.57 -20.46 -15.76
N ASP A 342 -8.15 -19.83 -16.79
CA ASP A 342 -7.75 -20.03 -18.18
C ASP A 342 -6.45 -19.30 -18.55
N ASN A 343 -6.07 -18.22 -17.81
CA ASN A 343 -4.94 -17.38 -18.17
C ASN A 343 -3.86 -17.24 -17.08
N ILE A 344 -3.93 -18.00 -15.98
CA ILE A 344 -2.90 -18.00 -14.92
C ILE A 344 -1.48 -18.16 -15.49
N GLN A 345 -1.31 -19.08 -16.45
CA GLN A 345 0.01 -19.39 -17.05
C GLN A 345 0.56 -18.21 -17.86
N ASP A 346 -0.31 -17.55 -18.61
CA ASP A 346 0.04 -16.48 -19.54
C ASP A 346 0.14 -15.10 -18.88
N THR A 347 -0.25 -15.01 -17.59
CA THR A 347 -0.22 -13.78 -16.77
C THR A 347 0.79 -13.93 -15.63
N VAL A 348 0.33 -14.24 -14.43
CA VAL A 348 1.13 -14.24 -13.19
C VAL A 348 2.33 -15.20 -13.21
N ILE A 349 2.23 -16.34 -13.89
CA ILE A 349 3.36 -17.27 -14.01
C ILE A 349 4.39 -16.75 -15.01
N LYS A 350 3.94 -16.31 -16.18
CA LYS A 350 4.81 -15.75 -17.23
C LYS A 350 5.57 -14.52 -16.75
N ASP A 351 4.94 -13.67 -15.93
CA ASP A 351 5.57 -12.48 -15.36
C ASP A 351 6.53 -12.80 -14.20
N GLY A 352 6.58 -14.06 -13.76
CA GLY A 352 7.42 -14.48 -12.63
C GLY A 352 6.89 -14.00 -11.27
N PHE A 353 5.62 -13.54 -11.21
CA PHE A 353 4.99 -13.05 -9.99
C PHE A 353 4.84 -14.16 -8.94
N THR A 354 4.45 -15.35 -9.39
CA THR A 354 4.38 -16.55 -8.57
C THR A 354 4.74 -17.79 -9.37
N THR A 355 4.59 -18.99 -8.79
CA THR A 355 4.83 -20.27 -9.43
C THR A 355 3.70 -21.25 -9.16
N MET A 356 3.47 -22.21 -10.07
CA MET A 356 2.49 -23.27 -9.85
C MET A 356 2.72 -24.07 -8.57
N ALA A 357 3.98 -24.17 -8.11
CA ALA A 357 4.30 -24.85 -6.85
C ALA A 357 3.76 -24.10 -5.64
N LYS A 358 3.82 -22.76 -5.63
CA LYS A 358 3.24 -21.91 -4.59
C LYS A 358 1.71 -21.93 -4.64
N ILE A 359 1.13 -21.77 -5.83
CA ILE A 359 -0.33 -21.83 -6.02
C ILE A 359 -0.91 -23.15 -5.54
N ASN A 360 -0.25 -24.28 -5.82
CA ASN A 360 -0.73 -25.60 -5.40
C ASN A 360 -0.55 -25.88 -3.90
N ASN A 361 0.34 -25.14 -3.23
CA ASN A 361 0.61 -25.26 -1.79
C ASN A 361 0.84 -23.87 -1.21
N PRO A 362 -0.21 -23.05 -1.12
CA PRO A 362 -0.10 -21.72 -0.51
C PRO A 362 0.26 -21.86 0.97
N LYS A 363 1.01 -20.90 1.52
CA LYS A 363 1.55 -20.94 2.89
C LYS A 363 0.73 -20.11 3.84
#